data_1e25a14543e5a7298e90da17aad45659
#
_entry.id   1e25a14543e5a7298e90da17aad45659
#
_cell.length_a   1.000
_cell.length_b   1.000
_cell.length_c   1.000
_cell.angle_alpha   90.00
_cell.angle_beta   90.00
_cell.angle_gamma   90.00
#
_symmetry.space_group_name_H-M   'P 1'
#
loop_
_entity.id
_entity.type
_entity.pdbx_description
1 polymer ?
#
loop_
_entity_poly.entity_id
_entity_poly.type
_entity_poly.pdbx_seq_one_letter_code
_entity_poly.pdbx_strand_id
1 'polypeptide(L)'
;MRIEFTLDCTDLDRMARFWQSAAGLVLDGIIEGRYVSLSGQGIALTLQRVAEPKAVKNRMHPDLLVDDVEGEVHRLEALGASRLTAAAQQEFGQTWFVLADPEGNEFCVARDRSGKVPASR
;
A
#
# COMPACT_ATOMS: atom_id res chain seq x y z
N MET A 1 10.03 12.75 -16.68
CA MET A 1 8.75 12.82 -15.91
C MET A 1 8.85 11.91 -14.69
N ARG A 2 8.39 12.40 -13.56
CA ARG A 2 8.28 11.61 -12.34
C ARG A 2 6.81 11.57 -11.91
N ILE A 3 6.38 10.42 -11.42
CA ILE A 3 5.01 10.29 -10.91
C ILE A 3 5.10 10.10 -9.40
N GLU A 4 4.31 10.88 -8.69
CA GLU A 4 4.22 10.85 -7.24
C GLU A 4 2.78 10.61 -6.85
N PHE A 5 2.58 9.75 -5.86
CA PHE A 5 1.25 9.47 -5.33
C PHE A 5 1.08 10.20 -4.01
N THR A 6 -0.09 10.81 -3.82
CA THR A 6 -0.45 11.44 -2.55
C THR A 6 -1.58 10.65 -1.91
N LEU A 7 -1.39 10.29 -0.65
CA LEU A 7 -2.34 9.53 0.14
C LEU A 7 -2.77 10.37 1.33
N ASP A 8 -4.06 10.64 1.43
CA ASP A 8 -4.62 11.36 2.55
C ASP A 8 -4.68 10.46 3.79
N CYS A 9 -4.40 11.04 4.94
CA CYS A 9 -4.45 10.31 6.20
C CYS A 9 -4.71 11.25 7.37
N THR A 10 -5.13 10.70 8.49
CA THR A 10 -5.36 11.48 9.70
C THR A 10 -4.16 11.44 10.65
N ASP A 11 -3.37 10.38 10.60
CA ASP A 11 -2.22 10.18 11.50
C ASP A 11 -0.95 9.97 10.66
N LEU A 12 -0.19 11.06 10.44
CA LEU A 12 1.02 11.03 9.62
C LEU A 12 2.07 10.07 10.15
N ASP A 13 2.33 10.08 11.46
CA ASP A 13 3.41 9.27 12.03
C ASP A 13 3.12 7.77 11.90
N ARG A 14 1.90 7.38 12.21
CA ARG A 14 1.47 5.99 12.11
C ARG A 14 1.53 5.49 10.67
N MET A 15 1.03 6.30 9.75
CA MET A 15 1.00 5.95 8.33
C MET A 15 2.40 5.92 7.72
N ALA A 16 3.27 6.84 8.12
CA ALA A 16 4.66 6.83 7.67
C ALA A 16 5.37 5.55 8.13
N ARG A 17 5.23 5.18 9.39
CA ARG A 17 5.83 3.94 9.91
C ARG A 17 5.31 2.72 9.16
N PHE A 18 4.02 2.67 8.94
CA PHE A 18 3.43 1.54 8.22
C PHE A 18 4.02 1.42 6.81
N TRP A 19 3.96 2.48 6.02
CA TRP A 19 4.38 2.41 4.61
C TRP A 19 5.90 2.29 4.45
N GLN A 20 6.69 2.84 5.37
CA GLN A 20 8.13 2.58 5.39
C GLN A 20 8.41 1.08 5.54
N SER A 21 7.74 0.42 6.48
CA SER A 21 7.94 -1.01 6.74
C SER A 21 7.26 -1.89 5.69
N ALA A 22 6.06 -1.53 5.27
CA ALA A 22 5.28 -2.34 4.32
C ALA A 22 5.91 -2.36 2.93
N ALA A 23 6.34 -1.21 2.45
CA ALA A 23 6.81 -1.05 1.07
C ALA A 23 8.31 -0.77 0.95
N GLY A 24 9.05 -0.81 2.06
CA GLY A 24 10.49 -0.57 2.04
C GLY A 24 10.86 0.85 1.63
N LEU A 25 10.02 1.82 1.98
CA LEU A 25 10.26 3.21 1.63
C LEU A 25 11.09 3.91 2.69
N VAL A 26 11.83 4.93 2.28
CA VAL A 26 12.62 5.75 3.19
C VAL A 26 12.05 7.15 3.28
N LEU A 27 12.25 7.78 4.44
CA LEU A 27 11.82 9.15 4.67
C LEU A 27 12.59 10.09 3.74
N ASP A 28 11.87 10.93 3.01
CA ASP A 28 12.43 11.86 2.04
C ASP A 28 12.26 13.31 2.45
N GLY A 29 11.19 13.64 3.17
CA GLY A 29 10.97 15.00 3.64
C GLY A 29 9.77 15.09 4.57
N ILE A 30 9.77 16.15 5.40
CA ILE A 30 8.68 16.42 6.35
C ILE A 30 8.33 17.90 6.30
N ILE A 31 7.04 18.19 6.23
CA ILE A 31 6.49 19.49 6.60
C ILE A 31 5.62 19.23 7.82
N GLU A 32 6.09 19.67 8.97
CA GLU A 32 5.55 19.32 10.27
C GLU A 32 4.03 19.49 10.35
N GLY A 33 3.34 18.41 10.71
CA GLY A 33 1.90 18.39 10.87
C GLY A 33 1.10 18.40 9.57
N ARG A 34 1.75 18.40 8.40
CA ARG A 34 1.07 18.53 7.12
C ARG A 34 1.39 17.44 6.12
N TYR A 35 2.67 17.13 5.93
CA TYR A 35 3.12 16.19 4.92
C TYR A 35 4.28 15.35 5.41
N VAL A 36 4.31 14.10 4.98
CA VAL A 36 5.49 13.25 5.06
C VAL A 36 5.71 12.64 3.69
N SER A 37 6.90 12.79 3.15
CA SER A 37 7.26 12.23 1.84
C SER A 37 8.16 11.02 2.03
N LEU A 38 7.81 9.93 1.36
CA LEU A 38 8.56 8.66 1.37
C LEU A 38 8.94 8.32 -0.05
N SER A 39 10.08 7.66 -0.24
CA SER A 39 10.50 7.24 -1.57
C SER A 39 11.25 5.91 -1.52
N GLY A 40 11.29 5.25 -2.67
CA GLY A 40 11.97 3.97 -2.84
C GLY A 40 11.18 3.07 -3.78
N GLN A 41 11.78 1.97 -4.17
CA GLN A 41 11.15 0.97 -5.05
C GLN A 41 10.61 1.58 -6.35
N GLY A 42 11.24 2.67 -6.83
CA GLY A 42 10.82 3.34 -8.05
C GLY A 42 9.60 4.26 -7.92
N ILE A 43 9.12 4.51 -6.71
CA ILE A 43 7.96 5.36 -6.47
C ILE A 43 8.26 6.45 -5.44
N ALA A 44 7.40 7.47 -5.43
CA ALA A 44 7.36 8.48 -4.39
C ALA A 44 5.93 8.52 -3.83
N LEU A 45 5.82 8.44 -2.52
CA LEU A 45 4.54 8.46 -1.81
C LEU A 45 4.55 9.62 -0.81
N THR A 46 3.65 10.57 -1.00
CA THR A 46 3.46 11.68 -0.06
C THR A 46 2.21 11.41 0.78
N LEU A 47 2.36 11.46 2.09
CA LEU A 47 1.24 11.39 3.01
C LEU A 47 0.82 12.81 3.33
N GLN A 48 -0.47 13.09 3.19
CA GLN A 48 -1.04 14.42 3.45
C GLN A 48 -2.05 14.32 4.58
N ARG A 49 -1.86 15.14 5.62
CA ARG A 49 -2.79 15.13 6.73
C ARG A 49 -4.09 15.82 6.35
N VAL A 50 -5.21 15.13 6.60
CA VAL A 50 -6.56 15.65 6.43
C VAL A 50 -7.34 15.40 7.71
N ALA A 51 -8.46 16.12 7.89
CA ALA A 51 -9.26 16.01 9.11
C ALA A 51 -10.21 14.79 9.06
N GLU A 52 -10.71 14.47 7.88
CA GLU A 52 -11.73 13.44 7.73
C GLU A 52 -11.12 12.06 7.53
N PRO A 53 -11.64 11.03 8.24
CA PRO A 53 -11.19 9.66 8.00
C PRO A 53 -11.72 9.13 6.67
N LYS A 54 -11.11 8.04 6.21
CA LYS A 54 -11.56 7.36 5.01
C LYS A 54 -12.96 6.76 5.23
N ALA A 55 -13.88 7.03 4.30
CA ALA A 55 -15.26 6.56 4.42
C ALA A 55 -15.70 5.68 3.26
N VAL A 56 -15.25 5.96 2.04
CA VAL A 56 -15.66 5.22 0.85
C VAL A 56 -14.48 4.45 0.26
N LYS A 57 -14.81 3.46 -0.59
CA LYS A 57 -13.78 2.65 -1.24
C LYS A 57 -12.88 3.50 -2.13
N ASN A 58 -11.57 3.22 -2.09
CA ASN A 58 -10.62 3.84 -3.01
C ASN A 58 -10.90 3.40 -4.45
N ARG A 59 -10.76 4.31 -5.38
CA ARG A 59 -10.85 3.99 -6.81
C ARG A 59 -9.49 3.62 -7.40
N MET A 60 -8.42 4.04 -6.76
CA MET A 60 -7.06 3.67 -7.12
C MET A 60 -6.40 3.01 -5.92
N HIS A 61 -5.64 1.96 -6.16
CA HIS A 61 -4.93 1.24 -5.09
C HIS A 61 -3.57 0.77 -5.59
N PRO A 62 -2.55 0.74 -4.72
CA PRO A 62 -1.28 0.13 -5.07
C PRO A 62 -1.38 -1.40 -5.02
N ASP A 63 -0.54 -2.06 -5.80
CA ASP A 63 -0.35 -3.50 -5.75
C ASP A 63 1.09 -3.77 -5.32
N LEU A 64 1.25 -4.54 -4.25
CA LEU A 64 2.55 -5.01 -3.81
C LEU A 64 2.79 -6.37 -4.46
N LEU A 65 3.77 -6.45 -5.33
CA LEU A 65 4.07 -7.66 -6.09
C LEU A 65 5.20 -8.41 -5.41
N VAL A 66 4.92 -9.63 -4.96
CA VAL A 66 5.84 -10.42 -4.16
C VAL A 66 5.86 -11.88 -4.62
N ASP A 67 6.86 -12.64 -4.21
CA ASP A 67 6.95 -14.05 -4.53
C ASP A 67 6.07 -14.91 -3.63
N ASP A 68 6.06 -14.61 -2.33
CA ASP A 68 5.29 -15.35 -1.31
C ASP A 68 4.14 -14.49 -0.83
N VAL A 69 3.00 -14.62 -1.48
CA VAL A 69 1.82 -13.81 -1.18
C VAL A 69 1.31 -14.07 0.24
N GLU A 70 1.18 -15.32 0.64
CA GLU A 70 0.69 -15.67 1.98
C GLU A 70 1.61 -15.15 3.09
N GLY A 71 2.92 -15.35 2.93
CA GLY A 71 3.89 -14.85 3.89
C GLY A 71 3.87 -13.34 4.00
N GLU A 72 3.71 -12.64 2.87
CA GLU A 72 3.64 -11.20 2.86
C GLU A 72 2.37 -10.68 3.54
N VAL A 73 1.22 -11.33 3.30
CA VAL A 73 -0.03 -10.96 3.97
C VAL A 73 0.14 -11.06 5.48
N HIS A 74 0.72 -12.16 5.98
CA HIS A 74 0.96 -12.32 7.42
C HIS A 74 1.88 -11.24 7.97
N ARG A 75 2.95 -10.90 7.23
CA ARG A 75 3.88 -9.85 7.64
C ARG A 75 3.16 -8.51 7.75
N LEU A 76 2.35 -8.17 6.76
CA LEU A 76 1.63 -6.89 6.71
C LEU A 76 0.57 -6.80 7.81
N GLU A 77 -0.12 -7.90 8.11
CA GLU A 77 -1.09 -7.94 9.21
C GLU A 77 -0.38 -7.65 10.55
N ALA A 78 0.82 -8.17 10.74
CA ALA A 78 1.59 -7.88 11.94
C ALA A 78 2.00 -6.41 12.03
N LEU A 79 2.08 -5.70 10.91
CA LEU A 79 2.38 -4.26 10.88
C LEU A 79 1.13 -3.40 11.09
N GLY A 80 -0.06 -3.99 11.07
CA GLY A 80 -1.31 -3.25 11.28
C GLY A 80 -2.25 -3.23 10.09
N ALA A 81 -1.96 -3.95 9.03
CA ALA A 81 -2.89 -4.08 7.91
C ALA A 81 -4.05 -5.00 8.29
N SER A 82 -5.18 -4.83 7.62
CA SER A 82 -6.36 -5.67 7.80
C SER A 82 -6.66 -6.37 6.48
N ARG A 83 -7.01 -7.65 6.58
CA ARG A 83 -7.42 -8.44 5.43
C ARG A 83 -8.88 -8.13 5.10
N LEU A 84 -9.15 -7.67 3.87
CA LEU A 84 -10.51 -7.37 3.43
C LEU A 84 -11.17 -8.57 2.74
N THR A 85 -10.36 -9.52 2.24
CA THR A 85 -10.86 -10.77 1.68
C THR A 85 -10.30 -11.91 2.50
N ALA A 86 -11.17 -12.79 3.00
CA ALA A 86 -10.74 -13.91 3.83
C ALA A 86 -9.88 -14.91 3.06
N ALA A 87 -10.16 -15.07 1.77
CA ALA A 87 -9.45 -15.98 0.88
C ALA A 87 -8.86 -15.20 -0.29
N ALA A 88 -7.84 -15.80 -0.92
CA ALA A 88 -7.24 -15.22 -2.12
C ALA A 88 -8.26 -15.09 -3.23
N GLN A 89 -8.21 -13.98 -3.94
CA GLN A 89 -8.97 -13.77 -5.16
C GLN A 89 -8.16 -14.34 -6.33
N GLN A 90 -8.83 -14.92 -7.32
CA GLN A 90 -8.15 -15.51 -8.47
C GLN A 90 -8.87 -15.10 -9.75
N GLU A 91 -8.11 -14.59 -10.72
CA GLU A 91 -8.64 -14.20 -12.01
C GLU A 91 -7.49 -14.11 -13.02
N PHE A 92 -7.71 -14.60 -14.24
CA PHE A 92 -6.73 -14.54 -15.32
C PHE A 92 -5.35 -15.10 -14.92
N GLY A 93 -5.33 -16.17 -14.13
CA GLY A 93 -4.08 -16.78 -13.66
C GLY A 93 -3.36 -15.99 -12.59
N GLN A 94 -3.96 -14.93 -12.09
CA GLN A 94 -3.40 -14.11 -11.01
C GLN A 94 -4.12 -14.39 -9.70
N THR A 95 -3.34 -14.41 -8.63
CA THR A 95 -3.84 -14.60 -7.27
C THR A 95 -3.45 -13.39 -6.44
N TRP A 96 -4.40 -12.84 -5.70
CA TRP A 96 -4.14 -11.69 -4.84
C TRP A 96 -5.04 -11.65 -3.62
N PHE A 97 -4.61 -10.90 -2.61
CA PHE A 97 -5.44 -10.52 -1.46
C PHE A 97 -5.65 -9.01 -1.49
N VAL A 98 -6.83 -8.58 -1.05
CA VAL A 98 -7.10 -7.16 -0.81
C VAL A 98 -6.95 -6.91 0.68
N LEU A 99 -6.10 -5.94 1.03
CA LEU A 99 -5.85 -5.52 2.39
C LEU A 99 -6.20 -4.05 2.55
N ALA A 100 -6.29 -3.60 3.79
CA ALA A 100 -6.37 -2.19 4.12
C ALA A 100 -5.20 -1.81 5.01
N ASP A 101 -4.68 -0.61 4.83
CA ASP A 101 -3.67 -0.05 5.73
C ASP A 101 -4.33 0.37 7.06
N PRO A 102 -3.57 0.87 8.05
CA PRO A 102 -4.15 1.22 9.34
C PRO A 102 -5.27 2.26 9.31
N GLU A 103 -5.40 3.01 8.23
CA GLU A 103 -6.49 3.98 8.08
C GLU A 103 -7.56 3.54 7.08
N GLY A 104 -7.52 2.28 6.65
CA GLY A 104 -8.55 1.72 5.80
C GLY A 104 -8.33 1.88 4.30
N ASN A 105 -7.18 2.37 3.87
CA ASN A 105 -6.89 2.51 2.45
C ASN A 105 -6.59 1.13 1.84
N GLU A 106 -7.29 0.79 0.77
CA GLU A 106 -7.17 -0.50 0.13
C GLU A 106 -5.88 -0.60 -0.69
N PHE A 107 -5.24 -1.75 -0.62
CA PHE A 107 -4.15 -2.13 -1.48
C PHE A 107 -4.18 -3.64 -1.68
N CYS A 108 -3.50 -4.11 -2.71
CA CYS A 108 -3.45 -5.53 -3.01
C CYS A 108 -2.06 -6.10 -2.79
N VAL A 109 -2.02 -7.38 -2.43
CA VAL A 109 -0.79 -8.17 -2.42
C VAL A 109 -0.99 -9.26 -3.46
N ALA A 110 -0.13 -9.30 -4.46
CA ALA A 110 -0.24 -10.22 -5.57
C ALA A 110 1.12 -10.83 -5.89
N ARG A 111 1.10 -11.95 -6.60
CA ARG A 111 2.33 -12.60 -6.99
C ARG A 111 3.04 -11.80 -8.08
N ASP A 112 4.34 -11.60 -7.91
CA ASP A 112 5.17 -10.97 -8.93
C ASP A 112 5.32 -11.91 -10.11
N ARG A 113 4.88 -11.44 -11.28
CA ARG A 113 4.97 -12.20 -12.54
C ARG A 113 5.84 -11.49 -13.54
N SER A 114 6.76 -10.64 -13.07
CA SER A 114 7.69 -9.94 -13.96
C SER A 114 8.47 -10.93 -14.82
N GLY A 115 8.68 -10.60 -16.08
CA GLY A 115 9.32 -11.47 -17.04
C GLY A 115 8.39 -12.50 -17.67
N LYS A 116 7.11 -12.51 -17.29
CA LYS A 116 6.08 -13.37 -17.86
C LYS A 116 5.03 -12.51 -18.56
N VAL A 117 3.98 -13.14 -19.08
CA VAL A 117 2.85 -12.41 -19.64
C VAL A 117 2.26 -11.55 -18.53
N PRO A 118 2.12 -10.23 -18.73
CA PRO A 118 1.59 -9.35 -17.68
C PRO A 118 0.20 -9.80 -17.24
N ALA A 119 0.00 -9.84 -15.91
CA ALA A 119 -1.30 -10.08 -15.35
C ALA A 119 -2.13 -8.80 -15.41
N SER A 120 -3.38 -8.93 -15.84
CA SER A 120 -4.31 -7.82 -15.91
C SER A 120 -5.37 -8.00 -14.84
N ARG A 121 -5.62 -6.93 -14.10
CA ARG A 121 -6.64 -6.94 -13.04
C ARG A 121 -7.54 -5.75 -13.10
#